data_a7a6dd679a4c761bbd283fbb0ce1be6f
#
_entry.id   a7a6dd679a4c761bbd283fbb0ce1be6f
#
_cell.length_a   1.000
_cell.length_b   1.000
_cell.length_c   1.000
_cell.angle_alpha   90.00
_cell.angle_beta   90.00
_cell.angle_gamma   90.00
#
_symmetry.space_group_name_H-M   'P 1'
#
loop_
_entity.id
_entity.type
_entity.pdbx_description
1 polymer ?
#
loop_
_entity_poly.entity_id
_entity_poly.type
_entity_poly.pdbx_seq_one_letter_code
_entity_poly.pdbx_strand_id
1 'polypeptide(L)'
;MPIEHFGLGVPDVDAAQAYYDELMPMVGYQRCFNTGYCPEDWQGAQLFLYPTLDEGTYSRHRIGLQHIAFLVPTRADVHRVYEWVRDRGDEILHPPTPFPEYGEHCYATFFVDPHGFMLEVVCHKAEEATTA
;
A
#
# COMPACT_ATOMS: atom_id res chain seq x y z
N MET A 1 -18.48 -5.45 -5.46
CA MET A 1 -17.44 -5.00 -4.52
C MET A 1 -18.08 -4.22 -3.40
N PRO A 2 -17.94 -4.63 -2.15
CA PRO A 2 -18.59 -3.92 -1.04
C PRO A 2 -18.02 -2.52 -0.77
N ILE A 3 -16.74 -2.28 -1.05
CA ILE A 3 -16.15 -0.94 -0.92
C ILE A 3 -15.75 -0.44 -2.29
N GLU A 4 -16.36 0.66 -2.75
CA GLU A 4 -16.04 1.24 -4.04
C GLU A 4 -14.77 2.09 -3.98
N HIS A 5 -14.69 2.99 -3.01
CA HIS A 5 -13.51 3.84 -2.85
C HIS A 5 -13.39 4.32 -1.41
N PHE A 6 -12.22 4.81 -1.08
CA PHE A 6 -11.96 5.46 0.19
C PHE A 6 -10.99 6.61 -0.03
N GLY A 7 -10.99 7.56 0.90
CA GLY A 7 -10.15 8.75 0.81
C GLY A 7 -9.15 8.83 1.93
N LEU A 8 -7.96 9.32 1.61
CA LEU A 8 -6.93 9.67 2.57
C LEU A 8 -6.78 11.18 2.60
N GLY A 9 -6.94 11.78 3.79
CA GLY A 9 -6.62 13.18 4.00
C GLY A 9 -5.12 13.35 4.16
N VAL A 10 -4.52 14.21 3.32
CA VAL A 10 -3.08 14.48 3.35
C VAL A 10 -2.85 15.99 3.37
N PRO A 11 -1.81 16.46 4.07
CA PRO A 11 -1.57 17.91 4.14
C PRO A 11 -1.08 18.50 2.82
N ASP A 12 -0.41 17.72 1.98
CA ASP A 12 0.11 18.15 0.69
C ASP A 12 -0.20 17.07 -0.35
N VAL A 13 -1.22 17.32 -1.17
CA VAL A 13 -1.67 16.36 -2.17
C VAL A 13 -0.59 16.12 -3.22
N ASP A 14 0.13 17.16 -3.65
CA ASP A 14 1.18 17.00 -4.67
C ASP A 14 2.33 16.10 -4.15
N ALA A 15 2.74 16.29 -2.92
CA ALA A 15 3.77 15.43 -2.30
C ALA A 15 3.27 13.99 -2.16
N ALA A 16 2.02 13.80 -1.76
CA ALA A 16 1.42 12.47 -1.67
C ALA A 16 1.34 11.81 -3.05
N GLN A 17 0.94 12.55 -4.08
CA GLN A 17 0.89 12.03 -5.44
C GLN A 17 2.27 11.60 -5.94
N ALA A 18 3.32 12.35 -5.63
CA ALA A 18 4.67 11.96 -6.02
C ALA A 18 5.06 10.59 -5.45
N TYR A 19 4.64 10.30 -4.23
CA TYR A 19 4.86 9.00 -3.60
C TYR A 19 3.97 7.91 -4.19
N TYR A 20 2.66 8.14 -4.25
CA TYR A 20 1.70 7.12 -4.69
C TYR A 20 1.76 6.87 -6.20
N ASP A 21 2.21 7.83 -7.02
CA ASP A 21 2.46 7.59 -8.44
C ASP A 21 3.55 6.53 -8.66
N GLU A 22 4.49 6.39 -7.73
CA GLU A 22 5.51 5.33 -7.81
C GLU A 22 5.01 4.01 -7.22
N LEU A 23 4.34 4.04 -6.07
CA LEU A 23 3.88 2.83 -5.38
C LEU A 23 2.75 2.13 -6.13
N MET A 24 1.73 2.87 -6.54
CA MET A 24 0.46 2.27 -6.97
C MET A 24 0.61 1.37 -8.20
N PRO A 25 1.42 1.71 -9.23
CA PRO A 25 1.63 0.76 -10.32
C PRO A 25 2.25 -0.57 -9.90
N MET A 26 3.06 -0.57 -8.84
CA MET A 26 3.68 -1.81 -8.32
C MET A 26 2.68 -2.74 -7.63
N VAL A 27 1.52 -2.21 -7.24
CA VAL A 27 0.48 -2.99 -6.55
C VAL A 27 -0.80 -3.12 -7.38
N GLY A 28 -0.71 -2.92 -8.69
CA GLY A 28 -1.81 -3.17 -9.61
C GLY A 28 -2.79 -2.03 -9.79
N TYR A 29 -2.41 -0.82 -9.46
CA TYR A 29 -3.23 0.38 -9.63
C TYR A 29 -2.66 1.29 -10.71
N GLN A 30 -3.55 2.09 -11.29
CA GLN A 30 -3.16 3.16 -12.20
C GLN A 30 -3.81 4.47 -11.74
N ARG A 31 -3.19 5.58 -12.09
CA ARG A 31 -3.77 6.88 -11.83
C ARG A 31 -5.08 7.03 -12.58
N CYS A 32 -6.11 7.50 -11.90
CA CYS A 32 -7.41 7.78 -12.50
C CYS A 32 -7.98 9.06 -11.89
N PHE A 33 -8.82 9.75 -12.67
CA PHE A 33 -9.34 11.07 -12.28
C PHE A 33 -8.17 12.02 -11.97
N ASN A 34 -8.39 12.99 -11.08
CA ASN A 34 -7.36 13.98 -10.79
C ASN A 34 -6.44 13.55 -9.65
N THR A 35 -7.02 13.03 -8.56
CA THR A 35 -6.26 12.68 -7.34
C THR A 35 -6.55 11.25 -6.90
N GLY A 36 -6.91 10.38 -7.82
CA GLY A 36 -7.33 9.02 -7.54
C GLY A 36 -6.45 7.97 -8.16
N TYR A 37 -6.56 6.77 -7.62
CA TYR A 37 -5.90 5.56 -8.12
C TYR A 37 -6.94 4.46 -8.20
N CYS A 38 -7.03 3.83 -9.38
CA CYS A 38 -7.99 2.79 -9.67
C CYS A 38 -7.27 1.48 -9.95
N PRO A 39 -7.81 0.33 -9.50
CA PRO A 39 -7.25 -0.95 -9.90
C PRO A 39 -7.22 -1.05 -11.43
N GLU A 40 -6.14 -1.59 -12.00
CA GLU A 40 -5.97 -1.71 -13.46
C GLU A 40 -7.10 -2.53 -14.09
N ASP A 41 -7.60 -3.53 -13.37
CA ASP A 41 -8.69 -4.40 -13.83
C ASP A 41 -10.07 -3.93 -13.36
N TRP A 42 -10.15 -2.78 -12.68
CA TRP A 42 -11.37 -2.24 -12.07
C TRP A 42 -12.01 -3.16 -11.02
N GLN A 43 -11.25 -4.14 -10.51
CA GLN A 43 -11.65 -5.03 -9.44
C GLN A 43 -10.95 -4.57 -8.15
N GLY A 44 -11.71 -4.02 -7.22
CA GLY A 44 -11.17 -3.56 -5.96
C GLY A 44 -11.51 -2.10 -5.68
N ALA A 45 -11.22 -1.68 -4.47
CA ALA A 45 -11.51 -0.32 -4.02
C ALA A 45 -10.53 0.68 -4.63
N GLN A 46 -11.07 1.82 -5.03
CA GLN A 46 -10.28 2.97 -5.49
C GLN A 46 -9.77 3.75 -4.28
N LEU A 47 -8.64 4.40 -4.45
CA LEU A 47 -8.04 5.25 -3.41
C LEU A 47 -7.94 6.67 -3.92
N PHE A 48 -8.44 7.64 -3.14
CA PHE A 48 -8.39 9.06 -3.49
C PHE A 48 -7.65 9.86 -2.42
N LEU A 49 -6.91 10.87 -2.86
CA LEU A 49 -6.21 11.79 -1.97
C LEU A 49 -7.01 13.10 -1.86
N TYR A 50 -7.17 13.56 -0.63
CA TYR A 50 -7.90 14.80 -0.33
C TYR A 50 -7.02 15.71 0.51
N PRO A 51 -7.04 17.03 0.25
CA PRO A 51 -6.35 17.96 1.13
C PRO A 51 -7.06 18.03 2.49
N THR A 52 -6.29 18.10 3.56
CA THR A 52 -6.86 18.29 4.90
C THR A 52 -7.29 19.75 5.08
N LEU A 53 -8.39 19.94 5.82
CA LEU A 53 -8.93 21.26 6.11
C LEU A 53 -8.47 21.80 7.46
N ASP A 54 -8.16 20.92 8.39
CA ASP A 54 -7.69 21.25 9.73
C ASP A 54 -6.27 20.74 9.94
N GLU A 55 -5.52 21.44 10.79
CA GLU A 55 -4.22 20.98 11.21
C GLU A 55 -4.35 19.89 12.27
N GLY A 56 -3.40 18.97 12.27
CA GLY A 56 -3.36 17.86 13.23
C GLY A 56 -2.36 16.82 12.81
N THR A 57 -2.06 15.90 13.75
CA THR A 57 -1.15 14.80 13.47
C THR A 57 -1.92 13.50 13.44
N TYR A 58 -1.69 12.72 12.39
CA TYR A 58 -2.21 11.38 12.27
C TYR A 58 -1.36 10.41 13.11
N SER A 59 -2.01 9.41 13.70
CA SER A 59 -1.33 8.27 14.30
C SER A 59 -2.16 7.01 14.08
N ARG A 60 -1.52 5.95 13.61
CA ARG A 60 -2.17 4.64 13.47
C ARG A 60 -2.50 4.01 14.82
N HIS A 61 -1.99 4.59 15.92
CA HIS A 61 -2.26 4.13 17.27
C HIS A 61 -3.49 4.78 17.90
N ARG A 62 -4.14 5.68 17.16
CA ARG A 62 -5.36 6.37 17.59
C ARG A 62 -6.56 5.83 16.84
N ILE A 63 -7.75 6.30 17.22
CA ILE A 63 -8.99 5.97 16.52
C ILE A 63 -8.87 6.45 15.08
N GLY A 64 -9.15 5.57 14.12
CA GLY A 64 -9.09 5.87 12.70
C GLY A 64 -8.43 4.76 11.92
N LEU A 65 -7.82 5.11 10.80
CA LEU A 65 -7.13 4.16 9.95
C LEU A 65 -5.94 3.55 10.68
N GLN A 66 -5.91 2.22 10.75
CA GLN A 66 -4.78 1.49 11.33
C GLN A 66 -3.76 1.14 10.23
N HIS A 67 -4.21 0.53 9.13
CA HIS A 67 -3.35 0.30 7.97
C HIS A 67 -4.18 -0.04 6.74
N ILE A 68 -3.51 -0.03 5.57
CA ILE A 68 -4.07 -0.45 4.30
C ILE A 68 -3.21 -1.58 3.75
N ALA A 69 -3.84 -2.68 3.34
CA ALA A 69 -3.15 -3.81 2.72
C ALA A 69 -3.47 -3.87 1.24
N PHE A 70 -2.44 -3.94 0.41
CA PHE A 70 -2.56 -4.14 -1.03
C PHE A 70 -2.23 -5.59 -1.36
N LEU A 71 -3.14 -6.27 -2.05
CA LEU A 71 -2.94 -7.64 -2.47
C LEU A 71 -2.17 -7.66 -3.80
N VAL A 72 -1.09 -8.42 -3.83
CA VAL A 72 -0.29 -8.62 -5.04
C VAL A 72 -0.26 -10.10 -5.41
N PRO A 73 -0.06 -10.42 -6.71
CA PRO A 73 -0.16 -11.82 -7.14
C PRO A 73 1.05 -12.70 -6.78
N THR A 74 2.23 -12.13 -6.53
CA THR A 74 3.44 -12.94 -6.30
C THR A 74 4.26 -12.42 -5.13
N ARG A 75 5.09 -13.31 -4.55
CA ARG A 75 6.07 -12.89 -3.53
C ARG A 75 7.13 -11.97 -4.11
N ALA A 76 7.45 -12.11 -5.40
CA ALA A 76 8.36 -11.19 -6.09
C ALA A 76 7.84 -9.76 -6.06
N ASP A 77 6.53 -9.56 -6.18
CA ASP A 77 5.92 -8.24 -6.07
C ASP A 77 6.09 -7.65 -4.68
N VAL A 78 5.97 -8.48 -3.64
CA VAL A 78 6.23 -8.05 -2.25
C VAL A 78 7.67 -7.57 -2.10
N HIS A 79 8.63 -8.33 -2.63
CA HIS A 79 10.05 -7.95 -2.59
C HIS A 79 10.35 -6.69 -3.38
N ARG A 80 9.71 -6.50 -4.53
CA ARG A 80 9.90 -5.32 -5.37
C ARG A 80 9.50 -4.05 -4.63
N VAL A 81 8.35 -4.07 -3.97
CA VAL A 81 7.90 -2.94 -3.16
C VAL A 81 8.84 -2.71 -1.97
N TYR A 82 9.21 -3.77 -1.28
CA TYR A 82 10.14 -3.67 -0.16
C TYR A 82 11.48 -3.01 -0.58
N GLU A 83 12.04 -3.42 -1.70
CA GLU A 83 13.31 -2.85 -2.20
C GLU A 83 13.15 -1.37 -2.52
N TRP A 84 12.03 -0.97 -3.11
CA TRP A 84 11.73 0.44 -3.38
C TRP A 84 11.65 1.26 -2.09
N VAL A 85 10.95 0.75 -1.07
CA VAL A 85 10.85 1.43 0.24
C VAL A 85 12.23 1.55 0.88
N ARG A 86 13.00 0.47 0.88
CA ARG A 86 14.36 0.46 1.44
C ARG A 86 15.26 1.48 0.75
N ASP A 87 15.23 1.51 -0.58
CA ASP A 87 16.08 2.41 -1.36
C ASP A 87 15.71 3.87 -1.18
N ARG A 88 14.45 4.16 -0.85
CA ARG A 88 14.02 5.51 -0.49
C ARG A 88 14.48 5.92 0.91
N GLY A 89 14.84 4.97 1.76
CA GLY A 89 15.20 5.24 3.16
C GLY A 89 13.99 5.44 4.07
N ASP A 90 12.80 5.02 3.64
CA ASP A 90 11.59 5.13 4.45
C ASP A 90 11.53 4.05 5.54
N GLU A 91 10.67 4.25 6.53
CA GLU A 91 10.56 3.34 7.67
C GLU A 91 9.94 2.00 7.25
N ILE A 92 10.64 0.91 7.55
CA ILE A 92 10.19 -0.45 7.34
C ILE A 92 9.84 -1.04 8.70
N LEU A 93 8.59 -1.51 8.86
CA LEU A 93 8.14 -2.13 10.11
C LEU A 93 8.43 -3.63 10.10
N HIS A 94 8.18 -4.29 8.96
CA HIS A 94 8.51 -5.70 8.77
C HIS A 94 9.04 -5.88 7.35
N PRO A 95 10.26 -6.42 7.18
CA PRO A 95 10.71 -6.88 5.86
C PRO A 95 9.83 -8.05 5.39
N PRO A 96 9.94 -8.47 4.12
CA PRO A 96 9.13 -9.58 3.63
C PRO A 96 9.23 -10.81 4.53
N THR A 97 8.09 -11.25 5.05
CA THR A 97 8.01 -12.26 6.11
C THR A 97 6.76 -13.10 5.93
N PRO A 98 6.83 -14.44 6.15
CA PRO A 98 5.64 -15.27 6.23
C PRO A 98 4.84 -14.95 7.49
N PHE A 99 3.51 -14.90 7.36
CA PHE A 99 2.59 -14.71 8.48
C PHE A 99 1.55 -15.85 8.45
N PRO A 100 1.93 -17.07 8.85
CA PRO A 100 1.05 -18.24 8.74
C PRO A 100 -0.22 -18.13 9.57
N GLU A 101 -0.23 -17.31 10.62
CA GLU A 101 -1.41 -17.02 11.44
C GLU A 101 -2.53 -16.32 10.66
N TYR A 102 -2.21 -15.68 9.53
CA TYR A 102 -3.18 -14.98 8.68
C TYR A 102 -3.49 -15.73 7.39
N GLY A 103 -2.93 -16.92 7.22
CA GLY A 103 -3.17 -17.76 6.05
C GLY A 103 -1.94 -18.59 5.71
N GLU A 104 -2.16 -19.79 5.16
CA GLU A 104 -1.11 -20.77 4.89
C GLU A 104 0.04 -20.18 4.05
N HIS A 105 -0.31 -19.31 3.07
CA HIS A 105 0.67 -18.74 2.16
C HIS A 105 0.82 -17.22 2.31
N CYS A 106 0.37 -16.68 3.45
CA CYS A 106 0.46 -15.25 3.68
C CYS A 106 1.91 -14.80 3.79
N TYR A 107 2.29 -13.87 2.92
CA TYR A 107 3.64 -13.33 2.85
C TYR A 107 3.56 -11.83 2.60
N ALA A 108 4.13 -11.03 3.47
CA ALA A 108 3.88 -9.59 3.46
C ALA A 108 5.08 -8.78 3.90
N THR A 109 5.10 -7.52 3.48
CA THR A 109 5.96 -6.48 4.04
C THR A 109 5.10 -5.32 4.54
N PHE A 110 5.54 -4.67 5.62
CA PHE A 110 4.85 -3.55 6.24
C PHE A 110 5.80 -2.36 6.31
N PHE A 111 5.33 -1.19 5.94
CA PHE A 111 6.13 0.02 5.91
C PHE A 111 5.24 1.25 6.17
N VAL A 112 5.86 2.41 6.30
CA VAL A 112 5.16 3.66 6.60
C VAL A 112 5.37 4.64 5.45
N ASP A 113 4.29 5.28 5.00
CA ASP A 113 4.38 6.31 3.97
C ASP A 113 4.87 7.64 4.57
N PRO A 114 5.17 8.67 3.74
CA PRO A 114 5.69 9.94 4.26
C PRO A 114 4.77 10.67 5.23
N HIS A 115 3.49 10.33 5.28
CA HIS A 115 2.51 10.96 6.16
C HIS A 115 2.22 10.15 7.43
N GLY A 116 2.88 8.99 7.59
CA GLY A 116 2.70 8.14 8.76
C GLY A 116 1.67 7.03 8.59
N PHE A 117 1.06 6.87 7.41
CA PHE A 117 0.14 5.77 7.15
C PHE A 117 0.92 4.45 7.05
N MET A 118 0.47 3.45 7.81
CA MET A 118 1.03 2.11 7.71
C MET A 118 0.44 1.40 6.51
N LEU A 119 1.32 0.90 5.65
CA LEU A 119 0.94 0.18 4.45
C LEU A 119 1.46 -1.24 4.52
N GLU A 120 0.70 -2.16 3.95
CA GLU A 120 1.05 -3.56 3.82
C GLU A 120 0.95 -3.95 2.34
N VAL A 121 1.91 -4.75 1.87
CA VAL A 121 1.82 -5.41 0.57
C VAL A 121 1.88 -6.90 0.84
N VAL A 122 0.83 -7.62 0.46
CA VAL A 122 0.62 -9.01 0.86
C VAL A 122 0.32 -9.90 -0.35
N CYS A 123 0.90 -11.10 -0.32
CA CYS A 123 0.63 -12.17 -1.26
C CYS A 123 0.10 -13.39 -0.49
N HIS A 124 -0.95 -14.03 -1.00
CA HIS A 124 -1.52 -15.23 -0.40
C HIS A 124 -1.29 -16.48 -1.24
N LYS A 125 -0.43 -16.40 -2.26
CA LYS A 125 -0.09 -17.55 -3.08
C LYS A 125 1.19 -18.20 -2.61
N ALA A 126 1.30 -19.51 -2.82
CA ALA A 126 2.51 -20.25 -2.54
C ALA A 126 3.69 -19.67 -3.32
N GLU A 127 4.89 -19.84 -2.77
CA GLU A 127 6.11 -19.45 -3.46
C GLU A 127 6.20 -20.18 -4.81
N GLU A 128 6.52 -19.42 -5.88
CA GLU A 128 6.68 -20.01 -7.19
C GLU A 128 7.93 -20.90 -7.22
N ALA A 129 7.79 -22.07 -7.86
CA ALA A 129 8.92 -22.95 -8.05
C ALA A 129 9.95 -22.25 -8.95
N THR A 130 11.21 -22.17 -8.46
CA THR A 130 12.31 -21.69 -9.29
C THR A 130 12.59 -22.76 -10.33
N THR A 131 12.39 -22.41 -11.62
CA THR A 131 12.89 -23.23 -12.71
C THR A 131 14.40 -23.09 -12.75
N ALA A 132 15.06 -24.18 -12.46
CA ALA A 132 16.53 -24.24 -12.58
C ALA A 132 16.95 -24.10 -14.05
#